data_5c778545a66f50a3306a7f0bd368cf91
#
_entry.id   5c778545a66f50a3306a7f0bd368cf91
#
_cell.length_a   1.000
_cell.length_b   1.000
_cell.length_c   1.000
_cell.angle_alpha   90.00
_cell.angle_beta   90.00
_cell.angle_gamma   90.00
#
_symmetry.space_group_name_H-M   'P 1'
#
loop_
_entity.id
_entity.type
_entity.pdbx_description
1 polymer ?
#
loop_
_entity_poly.entity_id
_entity_poly.type
_entity_poly.pdbx_seq_one_letter_code
_entity_poly.pdbx_strand_id
1 'polypeptide(L)'
;MHTPGSFAVHPIAWVRSNLKRRADAPMQGYEGAPDARLEISPDFVPCLDGIEAGQEIVVLTWLHEPQRDVLKVHPRDDRRIRLTGVFATRSPDRPNPIGLHRARVLAVENERWLHVQSLEAIDGTPVIDIKPVLERSNDS
;
A
#
# COMPACT_ATOMS: atom_id res chain seq x y z
N MET A 1 -26.69 4.55 -17.42
CA MET A 1 -26.07 3.23 -17.49
C MET A 1 -25.89 2.70 -16.08
N HIS A 2 -26.22 1.45 -15.87
CA HIS A 2 -26.05 0.84 -14.57
C HIS A 2 -24.70 0.13 -14.50
N THR A 3 -23.92 0.43 -13.47
CA THR A 3 -22.64 -0.23 -13.20
C THR A 3 -22.84 -1.22 -12.05
N PRO A 4 -22.27 -2.41 -12.15
CA PRO A 4 -22.32 -3.33 -10.99
C PRO A 4 -21.88 -2.63 -9.72
N GLY A 5 -22.59 -2.92 -8.64
CA GLY A 5 -22.40 -2.19 -7.40
C GLY A 5 -21.10 -2.46 -6.67
N SER A 6 -20.50 -3.65 -6.85
CA SER A 6 -19.29 -3.99 -6.10
C SER A 6 -18.51 -5.11 -6.73
N PHE A 7 -17.25 -5.18 -6.33
CA PHE A 7 -16.32 -6.24 -6.69
C PHE A 7 -15.68 -6.75 -5.39
N ALA A 8 -15.24 -7.98 -5.39
CA ALA A 8 -14.55 -8.54 -4.23
C ALA A 8 -13.04 -8.58 -4.49
N VAL A 9 -12.27 -8.21 -3.48
CA VAL A 9 -10.82 -8.44 -3.44
C VAL A 9 -10.52 -9.24 -2.18
N HIS A 10 -9.40 -9.95 -2.20
CA HIS A 10 -8.98 -10.77 -1.06
C HIS A 10 -7.67 -10.23 -0.51
N PRO A 11 -7.48 -10.20 0.81
CA PRO A 11 -6.15 -9.94 1.35
C PRO A 11 -5.22 -11.08 0.93
N ILE A 12 -4.12 -10.73 0.29
CA ILE A 12 -3.12 -11.72 -0.12
C ILE A 12 -1.98 -11.78 0.87
N ALA A 13 -1.87 -10.77 1.71
CA ALA A 13 -0.84 -10.66 2.74
C ALA A 13 -1.30 -9.68 3.80
N TRP A 14 -0.58 -9.63 4.91
CA TRP A 14 -0.83 -8.73 6.02
C TRP A 14 0.46 -8.01 6.37
N VAL A 15 0.37 -6.71 6.58
CA VAL A 15 1.52 -5.94 7.04
C VAL A 15 1.81 -6.29 8.50
N ARG A 16 3.08 -6.58 8.79
CA ARG A 16 3.57 -6.73 10.16
C ARG A 16 4.65 -5.68 10.38
N SER A 17 4.35 -4.73 11.23
CA SER A 17 5.15 -3.52 11.39
C SER A 17 5.09 -3.04 12.84
N ASN A 18 6.01 -2.16 13.21
CA ASN A 18 5.98 -1.48 14.50
C ASN A 18 5.02 -0.27 14.49
N LEU A 19 4.51 0.14 13.33
CA LEU A 19 3.54 1.22 13.24
C LEU A 19 2.18 0.70 13.66
N LYS A 20 1.64 1.20 14.78
CA LYS A 20 0.37 0.73 15.32
C LYS A 20 -0.79 1.68 15.05
N ARG A 21 -0.51 2.92 14.69
CA ARG A 21 -1.53 3.94 14.46
C ARG A 21 -1.15 4.79 13.28
N ARG A 22 -2.17 5.29 12.57
CA ARG A 22 -1.98 6.20 11.45
C ARG A 22 -1.15 7.43 11.82
N ALA A 23 -1.33 7.95 13.03
CA ALA A 23 -0.62 9.14 13.49
C ALA A 23 0.91 8.93 13.60
N ASP A 24 1.35 7.68 13.68
CA ASP A 24 2.78 7.35 13.80
C ASP A 24 3.45 7.19 12.44
N ALA A 25 2.67 7.15 11.35
CA ALA A 25 3.21 6.92 10.02
C ALA A 25 3.71 8.23 9.39
N PRO A 26 4.88 8.23 8.75
CA PRO A 26 5.34 9.40 8.00
C PRO A 26 4.44 9.64 6.78
N MET A 27 4.45 10.88 6.29
CA MET A 27 3.64 11.25 5.12
C MET A 27 4.10 10.52 3.85
N GLN A 28 5.37 10.21 3.76
CA GLN A 28 5.96 9.49 2.63
C GLN A 28 6.85 8.39 3.18
N GLY A 29 6.89 7.26 2.49
CA GLY A 29 7.70 6.13 2.94
C GLY A 29 9.18 6.45 3.12
N TYR A 30 9.74 7.31 2.27
CA TYR A 30 11.14 7.70 2.38
C TYR A 30 11.41 8.69 3.53
N GLU A 31 10.41 9.15 4.24
CA GLU A 31 10.55 10.07 5.38
C GLU A 31 10.87 9.33 6.68
N GLY A 32 11.61 8.23 6.59
CA GLY A 32 12.03 7.48 7.76
C GLY A 32 11.08 6.37 8.18
N ALA A 33 10.25 5.89 7.27
CA ALA A 33 9.39 4.75 7.55
C ALA A 33 10.25 3.52 7.90
N PRO A 34 9.85 2.74 8.92
CA PRO A 34 10.60 1.56 9.31
C PRO A 34 10.47 0.45 8.26
N ASP A 35 11.34 -0.53 8.37
CA ASP A 35 11.18 -1.77 7.65
C ASP A 35 9.93 -2.50 8.15
N ALA A 36 9.34 -3.27 7.28
CA ALA A 36 8.18 -4.07 7.61
C ALA A 36 8.30 -5.44 6.97
N ARG A 37 7.50 -6.38 7.45
CA ARG A 37 7.35 -7.68 6.82
C ARG A 37 5.93 -7.82 6.31
N LEU A 38 5.80 -8.43 5.15
CA LEU A 38 4.50 -8.82 4.61
C LEU A 38 4.36 -10.32 4.86
N GLU A 39 3.37 -10.67 5.64
CA GLU A 39 3.04 -12.07 5.91
C GLU A 39 2.11 -12.55 4.81
N ILE A 40 2.65 -13.33 3.87
CA ILE A 40 1.89 -13.79 2.71
C ILE A 40 0.94 -14.90 3.14
N SER A 41 -0.32 -14.80 2.73
CA SER A 41 -1.29 -15.85 2.99
C SER A 41 -0.85 -17.13 2.30
N PRO A 42 -0.99 -18.31 2.94
CA PRO A 42 -0.46 -19.56 2.38
C PRO A 42 -0.93 -19.87 0.96
N ASP A 43 -2.17 -19.54 0.63
CA ASP A 43 -2.72 -19.79 -0.69
C ASP A 43 -2.01 -19.00 -1.79
N PHE A 44 -1.34 -17.92 -1.44
CA PHE A 44 -0.73 -17.01 -2.40
C PHE A 44 0.80 -17.04 -2.39
N VAL A 45 1.40 -17.94 -1.61
CA VAL A 45 2.86 -18.10 -1.58
C VAL A 45 3.46 -18.36 -2.97
N PRO A 46 2.84 -19.14 -3.86
CA PRO A 46 3.39 -19.30 -5.21
C PRO A 46 3.53 -17.99 -6.00
N CYS A 47 2.78 -16.96 -5.64
CA CYS A 47 2.87 -15.65 -6.30
C CYS A 47 4.19 -14.93 -6.00
N LEU A 48 4.96 -15.39 -5.02
CA LEU A 48 6.28 -14.82 -4.71
C LEU A 48 7.37 -15.26 -5.70
N ASP A 49 7.13 -16.26 -6.51
CA ASP A 49 8.12 -16.74 -7.46
C ASP A 49 8.51 -15.60 -8.40
N GLY A 50 9.79 -15.31 -8.48
CA GLY A 50 10.33 -14.20 -9.28
C GLY A 50 10.61 -12.94 -8.47
N ILE A 51 10.17 -12.85 -7.23
CA ILE A 51 10.50 -11.73 -6.34
C ILE A 51 11.90 -11.97 -5.75
N GLU A 52 12.76 -10.95 -5.87
CA GLU A 52 14.14 -11.05 -5.41
C GLU A 52 14.54 -9.82 -4.60
N ALA A 53 15.48 -10.01 -3.68
CA ALA A 53 16.06 -8.91 -2.92
C ALA A 53 16.65 -7.86 -3.87
N GLY A 54 16.46 -6.59 -3.52
CA GLY A 54 16.93 -5.47 -4.32
C GLY A 54 15.89 -4.89 -5.26
N GLN A 55 14.84 -5.63 -5.56
CA GLN A 55 13.78 -5.14 -6.45
C GLN A 55 12.93 -4.08 -5.74
N GLU A 56 12.50 -3.09 -6.52
CA GLU A 56 11.44 -2.18 -6.08
C GLU A 56 10.08 -2.74 -6.47
N ILE A 57 9.15 -2.63 -5.55
CA ILE A 57 7.78 -3.08 -5.74
C ILE A 57 6.80 -1.98 -5.34
N VAL A 58 5.59 -2.10 -5.86
CA VAL A 58 4.43 -1.33 -5.40
C VAL A 58 3.56 -2.29 -4.61
N VAL A 59 3.24 -1.91 -3.38
CA VAL A 59 2.34 -2.65 -2.50
C VAL A 59 1.02 -1.90 -2.44
N LEU A 60 -0.06 -2.55 -2.80
CA LEU A 60 -1.40 -1.99 -2.73
C LEU A 60 -2.09 -2.55 -1.49
N THR A 61 -2.61 -1.65 -0.66
CA THR A 61 -3.24 -2.01 0.60
C THR A 61 -4.68 -1.56 0.64
N TRP A 62 -5.45 -2.16 1.53
CA TRP A 62 -6.78 -1.67 1.85
C TRP A 62 -6.72 -0.99 3.21
N LEU A 63 -6.96 0.32 3.21
CA LEU A 63 -6.93 1.11 4.44
C LEU A 63 -8.30 1.04 5.10
N HIS A 64 -8.35 0.78 6.40
CA HIS A 64 -9.62 0.44 7.06
C HIS A 64 -10.16 1.53 8.00
N GLU A 65 -9.41 2.60 8.23
CA GLU A 65 -9.86 3.71 9.08
C GLU A 65 -10.34 4.94 8.31
N PRO A 66 -9.99 5.11 7.01
CA PRO A 66 -10.37 6.32 6.30
C PRO A 66 -11.87 6.43 6.03
N GLN A 67 -12.31 7.65 5.82
CA GLN A 67 -13.68 7.94 5.41
C GLN A 67 -13.83 7.70 3.91
N ARG A 68 -14.90 7.04 3.52
CA ARG A 68 -15.14 6.68 2.11
C ARG A 68 -16.07 7.65 1.38
N ASP A 69 -16.68 8.58 2.10
CA ASP A 69 -17.61 9.55 1.54
C ASP A 69 -16.96 10.90 1.21
N VAL A 70 -15.64 10.98 1.33
CA VAL A 70 -14.90 12.21 1.07
C VAL A 70 -14.57 12.29 -0.42
N LEU A 71 -14.94 13.42 -1.05
CA LEU A 71 -14.72 13.64 -2.47
C LEU A 71 -13.62 14.67 -2.74
N LYS A 72 -13.42 15.59 -1.80
CA LYS A 72 -12.41 16.64 -1.88
C LYS A 72 -11.72 16.83 -0.54
N VAL A 73 -10.45 17.19 -0.59
CA VAL A 73 -9.64 17.44 0.61
C VAL A 73 -8.72 18.63 0.35
N HIS A 74 -8.17 19.16 1.44
CA HIS A 74 -7.00 20.01 1.37
C HIS A 74 -5.77 19.10 1.37
N PRO A 75 -4.98 19.05 0.29
CA PRO A 75 -3.84 18.13 0.23
C PRO A 75 -2.90 18.34 1.43
N ARG A 76 -2.50 17.23 2.07
CA ARG A 76 -1.63 17.20 3.26
C ARG A 76 -2.17 18.04 4.42
N ASP A 77 -3.50 18.20 4.50
CA ASP A 77 -4.17 19.05 5.48
C ASP A 77 -3.71 20.52 5.45
N ASP A 78 -3.11 20.96 4.36
CA ASP A 78 -2.66 22.32 4.21
C ASP A 78 -3.77 23.19 3.62
N ARG A 79 -4.35 24.02 4.46
CA ARG A 79 -5.47 24.87 4.04
C ARG A 79 -5.06 26.02 3.12
N ARG A 80 -3.77 26.25 2.95
CA ARG A 80 -3.26 27.20 1.95
C ARG A 80 -3.39 26.67 0.53
N ILE A 81 -3.46 25.35 0.39
CA ILE A 81 -3.71 24.68 -0.88
C ILE A 81 -5.22 24.60 -1.06
N ARG A 82 -5.70 24.89 -2.25
CA ARG A 82 -7.14 24.86 -2.52
C ARG A 82 -7.71 23.46 -2.26
N LEU A 83 -9.00 23.44 -1.91
CA LEU A 83 -9.74 22.20 -1.78
C LEU A 83 -9.70 21.45 -3.12
N THR A 84 -9.23 20.21 -3.09
CA THR A 84 -8.85 19.47 -4.30
C THR A 84 -9.56 18.11 -4.31
N GLY A 85 -10.00 17.67 -5.48
CA GLY A 85 -10.58 16.34 -5.64
C GLY A 85 -9.60 15.25 -5.23
N VAL A 86 -10.10 14.22 -4.54
CA VAL A 86 -9.23 13.17 -3.96
C VAL A 86 -8.47 12.39 -5.03
N PHE A 87 -8.97 12.33 -6.26
CA PHE A 87 -8.26 11.63 -7.34
C PHE A 87 -6.98 12.37 -7.76
N ALA A 88 -6.87 13.63 -7.42
CA ALA A 88 -5.66 14.41 -7.67
C ALA A 88 -4.73 14.45 -6.45
N THR A 89 -4.98 13.62 -5.46
CA THR A 89 -4.24 13.57 -4.20
C THR A 89 -3.95 12.12 -3.82
N ARG A 90 -3.11 11.95 -2.81
CA ARG A 90 -2.85 10.66 -2.17
C ARG A 90 -3.57 10.55 -0.83
N SER A 91 -4.62 11.34 -0.60
CA SER A 91 -5.40 11.24 0.64
C SER A 91 -5.89 9.81 0.86
N PRO A 92 -5.78 9.28 2.08
CA PRO A 92 -6.38 7.99 2.40
C PRO A 92 -7.91 8.06 2.43
N ASP A 93 -8.48 9.22 2.71
CA ASP A 93 -9.94 9.42 2.70
C ASP A 93 -10.40 9.57 1.27
N ARG A 94 -11.05 8.55 0.76
CA ARG A 94 -11.48 8.47 -0.64
C ARG A 94 -12.48 7.32 -0.82
N PRO A 95 -13.23 7.27 -1.94
CA PRO A 95 -14.27 6.26 -2.11
C PRO A 95 -13.81 4.82 -1.93
N ASN A 96 -12.68 4.46 -2.51
CA ASN A 96 -12.04 3.17 -2.27
C ASN A 96 -10.67 3.44 -1.66
N PRO A 97 -10.51 3.22 -0.36
CA PRO A 97 -9.29 3.65 0.34
C PRO A 97 -8.14 2.68 0.10
N ILE A 98 -7.70 2.65 -1.15
CA ILE A 98 -6.58 1.81 -1.57
C ILE A 98 -5.31 2.62 -1.38
N GLY A 99 -4.40 2.10 -0.54
CA GLY A 99 -3.08 2.67 -0.35
C GLY A 99 -2.12 2.16 -1.41
N LEU A 100 -1.19 3.01 -1.82
CA LEU A 100 -0.14 2.65 -2.74
C LEU A 100 1.18 3.00 -2.08
N HIS A 101 2.03 1.99 -1.93
CA HIS A 101 3.32 2.13 -1.24
C HIS A 101 4.43 1.62 -2.15
N ARG A 102 5.47 2.41 -2.29
CA ARG A 102 6.66 1.97 -3.02
C ARG A 102 7.68 1.50 -1.99
N ALA A 103 8.22 0.31 -2.18
CA ALA A 103 9.14 -0.28 -1.22
C ALA A 103 10.20 -1.10 -1.95
N ARG A 104 11.32 -1.33 -1.27
CA ARG A 104 12.39 -2.18 -1.77
C ARG A 104 12.37 -3.51 -1.04
N VAL A 105 12.45 -4.59 -1.78
CA VAL A 105 12.56 -5.93 -1.21
C VAL A 105 13.94 -6.10 -0.60
N LEU A 106 13.99 -6.46 0.68
CA LEU A 106 15.24 -6.78 1.36
C LEU A 106 15.52 -8.28 1.36
N ALA A 107 14.47 -9.09 1.56
CA ALA A 107 14.62 -10.53 1.59
C ALA A 107 13.27 -11.21 1.42
N VAL A 108 13.30 -12.42 0.87
CA VAL A 108 12.19 -13.37 0.97
C VAL A 108 12.60 -14.38 2.05
N GLU A 109 11.84 -14.45 3.13
CA GLU A 109 12.20 -15.26 4.29
C GLU A 109 11.22 -16.41 4.46
N ASN A 110 11.75 -17.59 4.69
CA ASN A 110 10.96 -18.80 4.99
C ASN A 110 9.87 -19.08 3.94
N GLU A 111 10.10 -18.67 2.68
CA GLU A 111 9.18 -18.88 1.55
C GLU A 111 7.80 -18.25 1.76
N ARG A 112 7.62 -17.45 2.82
CA ARG A 112 6.31 -16.89 3.17
C ARG A 112 6.36 -15.43 3.54
N TRP A 113 7.51 -14.93 4.01
CA TRP A 113 7.64 -13.57 4.50
C TRP A 113 8.41 -12.72 3.50
N LEU A 114 7.89 -11.55 3.20
CA LEU A 114 8.57 -10.59 2.37
C LEU A 114 9.02 -9.44 3.25
N HIS A 115 10.33 -9.32 3.47
CA HIS A 115 10.89 -8.22 4.24
C HIS A 115 11.13 -7.05 3.30
N VAL A 116 10.56 -5.90 3.60
CA VAL A 116 10.62 -4.71 2.75
C VAL A 116 11.10 -3.50 3.54
N GLN A 117 11.79 -2.61 2.84
CA GLN A 117 12.32 -1.37 3.39
C GLN A 117 11.36 -0.22 3.11
N SER A 118 11.19 0.66 4.10
CA SER A 118 10.48 1.93 3.92
C SER A 118 8.98 1.79 3.63
N LEU A 119 8.34 0.84 4.29
CA LEU A 119 6.89 0.68 4.17
C LEU A 119 6.19 1.42 5.31
N GLU A 120 5.34 2.35 4.98
CA GLU A 120 4.65 3.23 5.94
C GLU A 120 3.26 2.73 6.35
N ALA A 121 3.00 1.45 6.20
CA ALA A 121 1.69 0.89 6.51
C ALA A 121 1.60 0.46 7.97
N ILE A 122 0.42 0.64 8.56
CA ILE A 122 0.13 0.24 9.93
C ILE A 122 0.12 -1.28 10.05
N ASP A 123 0.59 -1.79 11.17
CA ASP A 123 0.54 -3.22 11.48
C ASP A 123 -0.89 -3.75 11.32
N GLY A 124 -1.03 -4.90 10.66
CA GLY A 124 -2.33 -5.52 10.42
C GLY A 124 -3.05 -5.03 9.17
N THR A 125 -2.48 -4.08 8.43
CA THR A 125 -3.12 -3.61 7.19
C THR A 125 -3.15 -4.73 6.15
N PRO A 126 -4.32 -5.00 5.55
CA PRO A 126 -4.39 -6.00 4.48
C PRO A 126 -3.69 -5.51 3.21
N VAL A 127 -2.94 -6.40 2.60
CA VAL A 127 -2.34 -6.18 1.28
C VAL A 127 -3.23 -6.83 0.25
N ILE A 128 -3.60 -6.10 -0.79
CA ILE A 128 -4.49 -6.63 -1.82
C ILE A 128 -3.77 -6.96 -3.11
N ASP A 129 -2.57 -6.41 -3.34
CA ASP A 129 -1.77 -6.74 -4.51
C ASP A 129 -0.34 -6.29 -4.32
N ILE A 130 0.57 -6.92 -5.05
CA ILE A 130 1.97 -6.53 -5.14
C ILE A 130 2.35 -6.56 -6.62
N LYS A 131 2.99 -5.50 -7.08
CA LYS A 131 3.44 -5.39 -8.47
C LYS A 131 4.89 -4.93 -8.50
N PRO A 132 5.68 -5.39 -9.48
CA PRO A 132 7.02 -4.85 -9.64
C PRO A 132 6.97 -3.42 -10.16
N VAL A 133 7.97 -2.64 -9.80
CA VAL A 133 8.23 -1.38 -10.49
C VAL A 133 9.06 -1.72 -11.72
N LEU A 134 8.52 -1.46 -12.89
CA LEU A 134 9.17 -1.79 -14.14
C LEU A 134 9.96 -0.60 -14.66
N GLU A 135 11.05 -0.89 -15.35
CA GLU A 135 11.72 0.12 -16.14
C GLU A 135 10.81 0.49 -17.31
N ARG A 136 10.94 1.73 -17.75
CA ARG A 136 10.07 2.28 -18.79
C ARG A 136 10.00 1.44 -20.05
N SER A 137 11.11 0.81 -20.42
CA SER A 137 11.21 -0.05 -21.61
C SER A 137 10.57 -1.42 -21.43
N ASN A 138 10.21 -1.80 -20.22
CA ASN A 138 9.68 -3.11 -19.86
C ASN A 138 8.21 -3.08 -19.45
N ASP A 139 7.54 -1.95 -19.63
CA ASP A 139 6.11 -1.85 -19.29
C ASP A 139 5.30 -2.80 -20.17
N SER A 140 4.49 -3.58 -19.53
CA SER A 140 3.64 -4.56 -20.22
C SER A 140 2.23 -4.54 -19.68
#